data_f4093ecce29e735186326ca152cd0706
#
_entry.id   f4093ecce29e735186326ca152cd0706
#
_cell.length_a   1.000
_cell.length_b   1.000
_cell.length_c   1.000
_cell.angle_alpha   90.00
_cell.angle_beta   90.00
_cell.angle_gamma   90.00
#
_symmetry.space_group_name_H-M   'P 1'
#
loop_
_entity.id
_entity.type
_entity.pdbx_description
1 polymer ?
#
loop_
_entity_poly.entity_id
_entity_poly.type
_entity_poly.pdbx_seq_one_letter_code
_entity_poly.pdbx_strand_id
1 'polypeptide(L)'
;MKKILLISLLFFTNLSAADFKLEKIIQGFDSPWSLTFIDSNNLLITEKPGKIKFINLKEKIIKDISHNLKVLEDGQGGLLDILHKDSIIFVSYSENRSNGMSSTSVARAKFNSEKLDFKNIFQAEPPINSGYHFGSRLEIKNKHLYVSVGERGQGMIAQDHTKHPGSIIRLNLDGSIPKDNPKFINKKDW
;
A
#
# COMPACT_ATOMS: atom_id res chain seq x y z
N MET A 1 -18.19 69.86 0.43
CA MET A 1 -18.15 68.38 0.59
C MET A 1 -17.39 67.80 -0.62
N LYS A 2 -16.14 67.36 -0.40
CA LYS A 2 -15.31 66.75 -1.45
C LYS A 2 -15.60 65.23 -1.46
N LYS A 3 -16.12 64.71 -2.58
CA LYS A 3 -16.31 63.27 -2.77
C LYS A 3 -14.97 62.64 -3.15
N ILE A 4 -14.44 61.73 -2.30
CA ILE A 4 -13.27 60.92 -2.56
C ILE A 4 -13.74 59.72 -3.37
N LEU A 5 -13.29 59.62 -4.62
CA LEU A 5 -13.53 58.46 -5.50
C LEU A 5 -12.42 57.43 -5.19
N LEU A 6 -12.79 56.31 -4.57
CA LEU A 6 -11.90 55.20 -4.29
C LEU A 6 -11.83 54.31 -5.54
N ILE A 7 -10.73 54.39 -6.29
CA ILE A 7 -10.49 53.52 -7.45
C ILE A 7 -9.83 52.27 -6.90
N SER A 8 -10.57 51.15 -6.84
CA SER A 8 -10.07 49.83 -6.54
C SER A 8 -9.34 49.27 -7.77
N LEU A 9 -8.00 49.21 -7.70
CA LEU A 9 -7.18 48.60 -8.74
C LEU A 9 -7.18 47.06 -8.53
N LEU A 10 -8.01 46.36 -9.31
CA LEU A 10 -8.03 44.91 -9.38
C LEU A 10 -6.80 44.43 -10.16
N PHE A 11 -5.79 43.94 -9.46
CA PHE A 11 -4.69 43.19 -10.08
C PHE A 11 -5.19 41.81 -10.49
N PHE A 12 -5.47 41.60 -11.76
CA PHE A 12 -5.62 40.26 -12.30
C PHE A 12 -4.24 39.63 -12.43
N THR A 13 -3.85 38.83 -11.45
CA THR A 13 -2.72 37.91 -11.62
C THR A 13 -3.18 36.81 -12.57
N ASN A 14 -2.60 36.72 -13.75
CA ASN A 14 -2.77 35.56 -14.63
C ASN A 14 -2.16 34.35 -13.92
N LEU A 15 -2.98 33.53 -13.23
CA LEU A 15 -2.57 32.19 -12.82
C LEU A 15 -2.44 31.37 -14.11
N SER A 16 -1.22 31.23 -14.60
CA SER A 16 -0.92 30.26 -15.65
C SER A 16 -1.04 28.88 -15.00
N ALA A 17 -2.07 28.11 -15.39
CA ALA A 17 -2.13 26.71 -15.05
C ALA A 17 -0.95 26.00 -15.73
N ALA A 18 -0.20 25.18 -14.98
CA ALA A 18 0.85 24.38 -15.57
C ALA A 18 0.21 23.37 -16.55
N ASP A 19 0.68 23.39 -17.81
CA ASP A 19 0.26 22.41 -18.80
C ASP A 19 0.83 21.05 -18.45
N PHE A 20 -0.02 20.14 -17.94
CA PHE A 20 0.35 18.75 -17.70
C PHE A 20 0.10 17.92 -18.96
N LYS A 21 1.14 17.26 -19.45
CA LYS A 21 1.04 16.29 -20.54
C LYS A 21 1.03 14.89 -19.97
N LEU A 22 -0.04 14.14 -20.23
CA LEU A 22 -0.09 12.71 -19.91
C LEU A 22 0.49 11.92 -21.08
N GLU A 23 1.45 11.04 -20.79
CA GLU A 23 2.03 10.11 -21.74
C GLU A 23 1.76 8.67 -21.30
N LYS A 24 1.18 7.86 -22.22
CA LYS A 24 0.97 6.45 -21.99
C LYS A 24 2.29 5.70 -22.19
N ILE A 25 2.86 5.17 -21.11
CA ILE A 25 4.12 4.43 -21.15
C ILE A 25 3.88 2.97 -21.53
N ILE A 26 2.93 2.30 -20.87
CA ILE A 26 2.64 0.89 -21.05
C ILE A 26 1.18 0.58 -20.70
N GLN A 27 0.64 -0.54 -21.20
CA GLN A 27 -0.76 -0.95 -20.98
C GLN A 27 -0.86 -2.48 -20.91
N GLY A 28 -2.05 -3.01 -20.64
CA GLY A 28 -2.33 -4.46 -20.62
C GLY A 28 -2.31 -5.05 -19.21
N PHE A 29 -2.77 -4.26 -18.22
CA PHE A 29 -2.89 -4.69 -16.83
C PHE A 29 -4.34 -4.97 -16.45
N ASP A 30 -4.52 -5.94 -15.56
CA ASP A 30 -5.82 -6.27 -14.97
C ASP A 30 -5.88 -5.69 -13.55
N SER A 31 -6.66 -4.64 -13.38
CA SER A 31 -6.86 -3.98 -12.08
C SER A 31 -5.53 -3.67 -11.35
N PRO A 32 -4.58 -2.93 -11.98
CA PRO A 32 -3.29 -2.61 -11.37
C PRO A 32 -3.51 -1.77 -10.12
N TRP A 33 -2.86 -2.15 -9.01
CA TRP A 33 -3.08 -1.50 -7.74
C TRP A 33 -1.90 -0.63 -7.31
N SER A 34 -0.69 -1.14 -7.39
CA SER A 34 0.53 -0.42 -6.96
C SER A 34 1.72 -0.78 -7.84
N LEU A 35 2.75 0.06 -7.80
CA LEU A 35 4.01 -0.17 -8.48
C LEU A 35 5.20 0.23 -7.59
N THR A 36 6.36 -0.42 -7.83
CA THR A 36 7.63 -0.04 -7.23
C THR A 36 8.76 -0.20 -8.25
N PHE A 37 9.69 0.74 -8.28
CA PHE A 37 10.90 0.62 -9.12
C PHE A 37 11.93 -0.29 -8.45
N ILE A 38 12.51 -1.19 -9.26
CA ILE A 38 13.69 -1.99 -8.88
C ILE A 38 14.96 -1.22 -9.20
N ASP A 39 14.98 -0.58 -10.36
CA ASP A 39 16.00 0.33 -10.84
C ASP A 39 15.40 1.36 -11.82
N SER A 40 16.22 2.11 -12.56
CA SER A 40 15.75 3.14 -13.49
C SER A 40 14.92 2.63 -14.67
N ASN A 41 15.03 1.35 -15.02
CA ASN A 41 14.36 0.75 -16.19
C ASN A 41 13.37 -0.36 -15.82
N ASN A 42 13.48 -0.90 -14.62
CA ASN A 42 12.70 -2.06 -14.20
C ASN A 42 11.79 -1.71 -13.04
N LEU A 43 10.55 -2.17 -13.10
CA LEU A 43 9.57 -2.01 -12.04
C LEU A 43 8.69 -3.26 -11.87
N LEU A 44 8.08 -3.35 -10.71
CA LEU A 44 7.04 -4.33 -10.41
C LEU A 44 5.69 -3.63 -10.30
N ILE A 45 4.65 -4.29 -10.78
CA ILE A 45 3.26 -3.88 -10.59
C ILE A 45 2.50 -5.03 -9.94
N THR A 46 1.67 -4.71 -8.95
CA THR A 46 0.67 -5.65 -8.44
C THR A 46 -0.63 -5.47 -9.18
N GLU A 47 -1.25 -6.59 -9.53
CA GLU A 47 -2.62 -6.64 -10.01
C GLU A 47 -3.51 -7.22 -8.91
N LYS A 48 -4.64 -6.58 -8.65
CA LYS A 48 -5.55 -6.92 -7.57
C LYS A 48 -5.95 -8.41 -7.53
N PRO A 49 -6.19 -9.11 -8.67
CA PRO A 49 -6.47 -10.54 -8.68
C PRO A 49 -5.36 -11.43 -8.13
N GLY A 50 -4.18 -10.88 -7.86
CA GLY A 50 -3.09 -11.61 -7.22
C GLY A 50 -1.90 -11.87 -8.14
N LYS A 51 -1.68 -11.08 -9.20
CA LYS A 51 -0.49 -11.20 -10.03
C LYS A 51 0.54 -10.14 -9.70
N ILE A 52 1.81 -10.49 -9.86
CA ILE A 52 2.93 -9.56 -9.86
C ILE A 52 3.55 -9.54 -11.25
N LYS A 53 3.58 -8.36 -11.86
CA LYS A 53 4.17 -8.13 -13.18
C LYS A 53 5.55 -7.51 -13.02
N PHE A 54 6.54 -8.06 -13.69
CA PHE A 54 7.82 -7.40 -13.92
C PHE A 54 7.77 -6.68 -15.27
N ILE A 55 8.19 -5.44 -15.27
CA ILE A 55 8.20 -4.59 -16.47
C ILE A 55 9.60 -4.08 -16.71
N ASN A 56 10.11 -4.28 -17.93
CA ASN A 56 11.27 -3.55 -18.44
C ASN A 56 10.78 -2.42 -19.34
N LEU A 57 10.97 -1.18 -18.92
CA LEU A 57 10.47 0.00 -19.62
C LEU A 57 11.22 0.25 -20.94
N LYS A 58 12.52 -0.04 -20.99
CA LYS A 58 13.35 0.17 -22.18
C LYS A 58 12.98 -0.82 -23.29
N GLU A 59 12.82 -2.08 -22.94
CA GLU A 59 12.53 -3.15 -23.88
C GLU A 59 11.02 -3.36 -24.07
N LYS A 60 10.18 -2.69 -23.28
CA LYS A 60 8.73 -2.83 -23.26
C LYS A 60 8.26 -4.27 -23.00
N ILE A 61 9.02 -5.00 -22.18
CA ILE A 61 8.70 -6.38 -21.80
C ILE A 61 7.81 -6.34 -20.55
N ILE A 62 6.77 -7.17 -20.57
CA ILE A 62 5.92 -7.49 -19.41
C ILE A 62 5.96 -8.98 -19.20
N LYS A 63 6.29 -9.44 -18.00
CA LYS A 63 6.22 -10.86 -17.63
C LYS A 63 5.63 -11.05 -16.24
N ASP A 64 4.96 -12.17 -16.01
CA ASP A 64 4.48 -12.57 -14.70
C ASP A 64 5.64 -13.10 -13.85
N ILE A 65 5.68 -12.74 -12.58
CA ILE A 65 6.52 -13.38 -11.58
C ILE A 65 5.65 -14.31 -10.75
N SER A 66 6.03 -15.59 -10.67
CA SER A 66 5.34 -16.55 -9.82
C SER A 66 5.58 -16.27 -8.33
N HIS A 67 4.59 -16.56 -7.48
CA HIS A 67 4.72 -16.41 -6.03
C HIS A 67 3.79 -17.37 -5.27
N ASN A 68 3.99 -17.46 -3.95
CA ASN A 68 3.29 -18.39 -3.04
C ASN A 68 2.23 -17.74 -2.15
N LEU A 69 1.85 -16.47 -2.39
CA LEU A 69 0.84 -15.78 -1.58
C LEU A 69 -0.55 -16.39 -1.78
N LYS A 70 -1.33 -16.45 -0.70
CA LYS A 70 -2.74 -16.86 -0.71
C LYS A 70 -3.63 -15.63 -0.71
N VAL A 71 -3.67 -14.96 -1.85
CA VAL A 71 -4.45 -13.73 -2.04
C VAL A 71 -5.93 -14.08 -2.12
N LEU A 72 -6.76 -13.31 -1.40
CA LEU A 72 -8.21 -13.32 -1.55
C LEU A 72 -8.63 -12.04 -2.27
N GLU A 73 -9.06 -12.15 -3.51
CA GLU A 73 -9.74 -11.06 -4.19
C GLU A 73 -11.22 -11.05 -3.79
N ASP A 74 -11.59 -10.05 -2.97
CA ASP A 74 -12.98 -9.83 -2.55
C ASP A 74 -13.22 -8.34 -2.28
N GLY A 75 -14.18 -7.75 -2.95
CA GLY A 75 -14.52 -6.34 -2.83
C GLY A 75 -13.32 -5.43 -3.13
N GLN A 76 -12.82 -4.72 -2.12
CA GLN A 76 -11.61 -3.88 -2.20
C GLN A 76 -10.32 -4.66 -1.95
N GLY A 77 -10.41 -5.91 -1.50
CA GLY A 77 -9.28 -6.79 -1.23
C GLY A 77 -8.65 -7.38 -2.48
N GLY A 78 -7.45 -7.91 -2.34
CA GLY A 78 -6.64 -8.51 -3.39
C GLY A 78 -5.16 -8.43 -3.06
N LEU A 79 -4.30 -8.52 -4.06
CA LEU A 79 -2.88 -8.15 -3.94
C LEU A 79 -2.78 -6.63 -4.10
N LEU A 80 -2.27 -5.95 -3.08
CA LEU A 80 -2.43 -4.51 -2.92
C LEU A 80 -1.09 -3.79 -3.10
N ASP A 81 -0.49 -3.30 -2.03
CA ASP A 81 0.72 -2.49 -2.16
C ASP A 81 1.98 -3.33 -2.37
N ILE A 82 2.95 -2.75 -3.05
CA ILE A 82 4.26 -3.35 -3.26
C ILE A 82 5.36 -2.31 -3.08
N LEU A 83 6.43 -2.67 -2.37
CA LEU A 83 7.53 -1.79 -2.08
C LEU A 83 8.86 -2.56 -2.19
N HIS A 84 9.83 -1.98 -2.89
CA HIS A 84 11.19 -2.50 -3.01
C HIS A 84 12.15 -1.71 -2.12
N LYS A 85 12.95 -2.43 -1.34
CA LYS A 85 14.03 -1.84 -0.54
C LYS A 85 15.19 -2.83 -0.38
N ASP A 86 16.39 -2.43 -0.78
CA ASP A 86 17.62 -3.19 -0.55
C ASP A 86 17.50 -4.67 -0.99
N SER A 87 17.03 -4.92 -2.22
CA SER A 87 16.76 -6.25 -2.79
C SER A 87 15.67 -7.06 -2.07
N ILE A 88 14.90 -6.46 -1.19
CA ILE A 88 13.73 -7.06 -0.56
C ILE A 88 12.46 -6.44 -1.14
N ILE A 89 11.52 -7.30 -1.47
CA ILE A 89 10.17 -6.93 -1.87
C ILE A 89 9.25 -7.12 -0.66
N PHE A 90 8.48 -6.10 -0.34
CA PHE A 90 7.39 -6.14 0.62
C PHE A 90 6.08 -6.01 -0.14
N VAL A 91 5.08 -6.78 0.24
CA VAL A 91 3.73 -6.68 -0.31
C VAL A 91 2.71 -6.69 0.82
N SER A 92 1.63 -5.94 0.63
CA SER A 92 0.42 -6.08 1.42
C SER A 92 -0.68 -6.73 0.58
N TYR A 93 -1.53 -7.52 1.21
CA TYR A 93 -2.60 -8.22 0.53
C TYR A 93 -3.72 -8.59 1.49
N SER A 94 -4.91 -8.84 0.96
CA SER A 94 -5.97 -9.49 1.70
C SER A 94 -5.73 -11.00 1.73
N GLU A 95 -5.53 -11.53 2.93
CA GLU A 95 -5.27 -12.95 3.14
C GLU A 95 -6.55 -13.69 3.51
N ASN A 96 -6.78 -14.83 2.87
CA ASN A 96 -7.84 -15.75 3.27
C ASN A 96 -7.49 -16.41 4.62
N ARG A 97 -8.32 -16.18 5.63
CA ARG A 97 -8.12 -16.65 7.01
C ARG A 97 -9.08 -17.78 7.40
N SER A 98 -9.72 -18.44 6.45
CA SER A 98 -10.76 -19.45 6.62
C SER A 98 -12.15 -18.91 7.02
N ASN A 99 -13.19 -19.75 6.87
CA ASN A 99 -14.58 -19.45 7.27
C ASN A 99 -15.12 -18.10 6.75
N GLY A 100 -14.71 -17.69 5.54
CA GLY A 100 -15.10 -16.40 4.96
C GLY A 100 -14.45 -15.18 5.59
N MET A 101 -13.51 -15.38 6.52
CA MET A 101 -12.75 -14.30 7.14
C MET A 101 -11.54 -13.92 6.31
N SER A 102 -11.16 -12.65 6.38
CA SER A 102 -9.95 -12.12 5.76
C SER A 102 -9.28 -11.08 6.64
N SER A 103 -7.99 -10.88 6.43
CA SER A 103 -7.25 -9.80 7.10
C SER A 103 -6.25 -9.15 6.14
N THR A 104 -5.87 -7.91 6.45
CA THR A 104 -4.69 -7.28 5.84
C THR A 104 -3.45 -7.99 6.36
N SER A 105 -2.65 -8.50 5.44
CA SER A 105 -1.40 -9.19 5.75
C SER A 105 -0.25 -8.56 4.98
N VAL A 106 0.96 -8.70 5.51
CA VAL A 106 2.19 -8.24 4.88
C VAL A 106 3.17 -9.39 4.78
N ALA A 107 3.77 -9.53 3.61
CA ALA A 107 4.81 -10.52 3.37
C ALA A 107 6.05 -9.87 2.75
N ARG A 108 7.20 -10.54 2.90
CA ARG A 108 8.47 -10.13 2.30
C ARG A 108 9.14 -11.28 1.58
N ALA A 109 9.85 -10.96 0.50
CA ALA A 109 10.70 -11.91 -0.24
C ALA A 109 12.00 -11.24 -0.67
N LYS A 110 13.06 -12.01 -0.86
CA LYS A 110 14.23 -11.51 -1.61
C LYS A 110 13.83 -11.39 -3.08
N PHE A 111 14.20 -10.29 -3.72
CA PHE A 111 13.90 -10.08 -5.12
C PHE A 111 14.54 -11.15 -6.00
N ASN A 112 13.72 -11.73 -6.88
CA ASN A 112 14.10 -12.61 -7.97
C ASN A 112 13.11 -12.38 -9.10
N SER A 113 13.59 -12.20 -10.32
CA SER A 113 12.76 -11.86 -11.48
C SER A 113 11.93 -13.03 -12.03
N GLU A 114 12.12 -14.25 -11.52
CA GLU A 114 11.39 -15.46 -11.94
C GLU A 114 10.36 -15.90 -10.90
N LYS A 115 10.74 -15.84 -9.62
CA LYS A 115 9.91 -16.32 -8.52
C LYS A 115 10.16 -15.53 -7.23
N LEU A 116 9.09 -15.18 -6.54
CA LEU A 116 9.13 -14.54 -5.23
C LEU A 116 8.58 -15.51 -4.16
N ASP A 117 9.48 -16.06 -3.33
CA ASP A 117 9.10 -16.90 -2.20
C ASP A 117 8.85 -16.01 -0.97
N PHE A 118 7.59 -15.58 -0.81
CA PHE A 118 7.17 -14.70 0.26
C PHE A 118 7.05 -15.43 1.60
N LYS A 119 7.49 -14.75 2.66
CA LYS A 119 7.24 -15.11 4.05
C LYS A 119 6.38 -14.02 4.68
N ASN A 120 5.25 -14.42 5.29
CA ASN A 120 4.44 -13.48 6.07
C ASN A 120 5.24 -12.95 7.25
N ILE A 121 5.14 -11.64 7.47
CA ILE A 121 5.77 -10.91 8.56
C ILE A 121 4.75 -10.17 9.43
N PHE A 122 3.50 -10.05 8.97
CA PHE A 122 2.41 -9.45 9.73
C PHE A 122 1.06 -9.97 9.23
N GLN A 123 0.15 -10.17 10.15
CA GLN A 123 -1.26 -10.48 9.90
C GLN A 123 -2.12 -9.68 10.86
N ALA A 124 -3.06 -8.89 10.33
CA ALA A 124 -3.97 -8.12 11.17
C ALA A 124 -4.97 -9.03 11.91
N GLU A 125 -5.14 -8.78 13.20
CA GLU A 125 -6.07 -9.48 14.08
C GLU A 125 -7.08 -8.53 14.72
N PRO A 126 -8.33 -8.94 14.85
CA PRO A 126 -8.91 -10.19 14.36
C PRO A 126 -9.14 -10.15 12.83
N PRO A 127 -9.23 -11.33 12.18
CA PRO A 127 -9.75 -11.40 10.83
C PRO A 127 -11.26 -11.06 10.82
N ILE A 128 -11.75 -10.50 9.73
CA ILE A 128 -13.14 -9.99 9.62
C ILE A 128 -13.73 -10.47 8.30
N ASN A 129 -15.00 -10.90 8.32
CA ASN A 129 -15.77 -11.18 7.11
C ASN A 129 -16.25 -9.86 6.50
N SER A 130 -15.43 -9.27 5.66
CA SER A 130 -15.74 -8.01 4.97
C SER A 130 -14.81 -7.83 3.78
N GLY A 131 -15.35 -7.38 2.65
CA GLY A 131 -14.62 -6.97 1.46
C GLY A 131 -14.18 -5.50 1.46
N TYR A 132 -14.33 -4.77 2.58
CA TYR A 132 -14.10 -3.32 2.62
C TYR A 132 -12.88 -2.93 3.45
N HIS A 133 -12.33 -1.76 3.16
CA HIS A 133 -11.40 -0.97 3.96
C HIS A 133 -10.20 -1.77 4.47
N PHE A 134 -9.39 -2.34 3.56
CA PHE A 134 -8.18 -3.07 3.93
C PHE A 134 -7.04 -2.13 4.34
N GLY A 135 -7.04 -0.87 3.91
CA GLY A 135 -5.91 0.05 4.09
C GLY A 135 -4.75 -0.37 3.18
N SER A 136 -3.79 -1.08 3.74
CA SER A 136 -2.73 -1.82 3.04
C SER A 136 -1.56 -1.01 2.48
N ARG A 137 -1.53 0.32 2.61
CA ARG A 137 -0.38 1.11 2.15
C ARG A 137 0.86 0.81 2.99
N LEU A 138 1.99 0.63 2.31
CA LEU A 138 3.31 0.37 2.87
C LEU A 138 4.22 1.58 2.72
N GLU A 139 5.01 1.87 3.74
CA GLU A 139 6.07 2.89 3.69
C GLU A 139 7.24 2.46 4.56
N ILE A 140 8.47 2.70 4.11
CA ILE A 140 9.68 2.48 4.91
C ILE A 140 10.29 3.82 5.29
N LYS A 141 10.37 4.08 6.58
CA LYS A 141 11.04 5.25 7.14
C LYS A 141 11.90 4.87 8.34
N ASN A 142 13.12 5.40 8.39
CA ASN A 142 14.05 5.19 9.51
C ASN A 142 14.23 3.70 9.89
N LYS A 143 14.39 2.83 8.88
CA LYS A 143 14.56 1.36 9.03
C LYS A 143 13.33 0.62 9.59
N HIS A 144 12.18 1.24 9.64
CA HIS A 144 10.92 0.62 10.04
C HIS A 144 9.94 0.59 8.87
N LEU A 145 9.15 -0.47 8.82
CA LEU A 145 8.02 -0.63 7.92
C LEU A 145 6.75 -0.12 8.62
N TYR A 146 6.03 0.75 7.95
CA TYR A 146 4.72 1.25 8.36
C TYR A 146 3.66 0.65 7.45
N VAL A 147 2.57 0.19 8.05
CA VAL A 147 1.47 -0.47 7.35
C VAL A 147 0.16 0.17 7.79
N SER A 148 -0.64 0.68 6.86
CA SER A 148 -2.00 1.09 7.19
C SER A 148 -2.94 -0.11 7.17
N VAL A 149 -3.74 -0.27 8.20
CA VAL A 149 -4.77 -1.31 8.32
C VAL A 149 -6.13 -0.63 8.48
N GLY A 150 -7.03 -0.86 7.54
CA GLY A 150 -8.37 -0.28 7.59
C GLY A 150 -9.27 -0.98 8.62
N GLU A 151 -10.36 -0.32 8.99
CA GLU A 151 -11.31 -0.78 10.01
C GLU A 151 -12.31 -1.83 9.49
N ARG A 152 -12.18 -2.21 8.22
CA ARG A 152 -12.91 -3.31 7.58
C ARG A 152 -14.44 -3.15 7.61
N GLY A 153 -14.95 -1.91 7.58
CA GLY A 153 -16.37 -1.59 7.68
C GLY A 153 -16.95 -1.73 9.09
N GLN A 154 -16.12 -1.94 10.12
CA GLN A 154 -16.55 -2.10 11.52
C GLN A 154 -16.49 -0.78 12.31
N GLY A 155 -16.23 0.34 11.67
CA GLY A 155 -16.23 1.69 12.25
C GLY A 155 -15.51 1.81 13.59
N MET A 156 -16.20 1.59 14.68
CA MET A 156 -15.68 1.76 16.04
C MET A 156 -14.54 0.80 16.43
N ILE A 157 -14.28 -0.25 15.68
CA ILE A 157 -13.12 -1.12 15.92
C ILE A 157 -11.79 -0.34 15.88
N ALA A 158 -11.75 0.77 15.11
CA ALA A 158 -10.61 1.66 15.04
C ALA A 158 -10.26 2.36 16.37
N GLN A 159 -11.20 2.37 17.33
CA GLN A 159 -10.99 2.91 18.66
C GLN A 159 -10.59 1.83 19.69
N ASP A 160 -10.63 0.56 19.28
CA ASP A 160 -10.24 -0.57 20.14
C ASP A 160 -8.75 -0.87 19.98
N HIS A 161 -7.96 -0.38 20.89
CA HIS A 161 -6.50 -0.54 20.85
C HIS A 161 -5.99 -1.95 21.16
N THR A 162 -6.85 -2.88 21.37
CA THR A 162 -6.47 -4.31 21.48
C THR A 162 -6.50 -5.02 20.12
N LYS A 163 -6.88 -4.29 19.04
CA LYS A 163 -7.07 -4.82 17.69
C LYS A 163 -6.27 -4.03 16.67
N HIS A 164 -5.88 -4.66 15.57
CA HIS A 164 -5.13 -4.02 14.49
C HIS A 164 -6.01 -3.20 13.52
N PRO A 165 -7.26 -3.60 13.17
CA PRO A 165 -8.09 -2.83 12.25
C PRO A 165 -8.28 -1.38 12.66
N GLY A 166 -8.08 -0.45 11.70
CA GLY A 166 -8.15 0.99 11.91
C GLY A 166 -6.86 1.63 12.45
N SER A 167 -5.71 0.95 12.35
CA SER A 167 -4.43 1.40 12.92
C SER A 167 -3.34 1.56 11.87
N ILE A 168 -2.29 2.30 12.22
CA ILE A 168 -0.99 2.28 11.54
C ILE A 168 -0.06 1.40 12.36
N ILE A 169 0.41 0.33 11.74
CA ILE A 169 1.32 -0.64 12.33
C ILE A 169 2.76 -0.26 12.02
N ARG A 170 3.65 -0.29 13.01
CA ARG A 170 5.08 -0.07 12.85
C ARG A 170 5.85 -1.33 13.20
N LEU A 171 6.65 -1.82 12.26
CA LEU A 171 7.44 -3.05 12.36
C LEU A 171 8.91 -2.80 12.02
N ASN A 172 9.79 -3.66 12.50
CA ASN A 172 11.10 -3.83 11.89
C ASN A 172 10.94 -4.49 10.51
N LEU A 173 11.95 -4.37 9.64
CA LEU A 173 11.87 -4.94 8.28
C LEU A 173 11.81 -6.48 8.23
N ASP A 174 12.06 -7.15 9.34
CA ASP A 174 11.90 -8.60 9.49
C ASP A 174 10.51 -9.00 10.04
N GLY A 175 9.67 -8.01 10.39
CA GLY A 175 8.35 -8.19 10.96
C GLY A 175 8.32 -8.22 12.49
N SER A 176 9.46 -8.15 13.17
CA SER A 176 9.50 -8.05 14.62
C SER A 176 9.01 -6.68 15.11
N ILE A 177 8.50 -6.65 16.34
CA ILE A 177 7.99 -5.43 16.96
C ILE A 177 9.16 -4.56 17.45
N PRO A 178 9.27 -3.28 17.03
CA PRO A 178 10.27 -2.36 17.57
C PRO A 178 10.12 -2.17 19.07
N LYS A 179 11.24 -2.24 19.81
CA LYS A 179 11.25 -2.12 21.28
C LYS A 179 10.77 -0.76 21.79
N ASP A 180 10.87 0.26 20.95
CA ASP A 180 10.47 1.64 21.21
C ASP A 180 9.08 2.01 20.67
N ASN A 181 8.27 1.01 20.27
CA ASN A 181 6.87 1.26 19.95
C ASN A 181 6.12 1.80 21.18
N PRO A 182 5.15 2.72 20.99
CA PRO A 182 4.34 3.23 22.09
C PRO A 182 3.65 2.07 22.84
N LYS A 183 3.81 2.04 24.16
CA LYS A 183 3.10 1.10 25.02
C LYS A 183 1.89 1.81 25.63
N PHE A 184 0.74 1.27 25.34
CA PHE A 184 -0.50 1.77 25.93
C PHE A 184 -0.96 0.79 27.00
N ILE A 185 -1.44 1.26 28.13
CA ILE A 185 -1.98 0.43 29.22
C ILE A 185 -3.08 -0.48 28.64
N ASN A 186 -2.96 -1.78 28.87
CA ASN A 186 -3.88 -2.82 28.40
C ASN A 186 -3.87 -3.11 26.88
N LYS A 187 -2.76 -2.92 26.18
CA LYS A 187 -2.64 -3.15 24.74
C LYS A 187 -1.72 -4.29 24.36
N LYS A 188 -2.02 -4.90 23.18
CA LYS A 188 -1.01 -5.65 22.43
C LYS A 188 0.03 -4.66 21.88
N ASP A 189 1.31 -5.00 21.98
CA ASP A 189 2.40 -4.24 21.35
C ASP A 189 2.31 -4.41 19.81
N TRP A 190 2.32 -3.32 19.06
CA TRP A 190 2.51 -3.29 17.61
C TRP A 190 3.21 -2.03 17.11
#